data_88db9284dcee1d7da79b18d9f9d338ae
#
_entry.id   88db9284dcee1d7da79b18d9f9d338ae
#
_cell.length_a   1.000
_cell.length_b   1.000
_cell.length_c   1.000
_cell.angle_alpha   90.00
_cell.angle_beta   90.00
_cell.angle_gamma   90.00
#
_symmetry.space_group_name_H-M   'P 1'
#
loop_
_entity.id
_entity.type
_entity.pdbx_description
1 polymer ?
#
loop_
_entity_poly.entity_id
_entity_poly.type
_entity_poly.pdbx_seq_one_letter_code
_entity_poly.pdbx_strand_id
1 'polypeptide(L)'
;DWRYRADGSPNPEFELNQPKAAGASILLAGPNFGCGSSREHAPWALGEYGFRAILAESFADIFDANCTQNGIVPVRLPAVQMTELFRRYELAPGPYELTVSLERQTVTDRDGFSAGFTLDAYRRDSLLAGLDEIGRTLQLDGKIAAYERRRATLLARQAE
;
A
#
# COMPACT_ATOMS: atom_id res chain seq x y z
N ASP A 1 -21.60 -2.38 2.82
CA ASP A 1 -22.17 -3.25 1.78
C ASP A 1 -22.58 -2.51 0.51
N TRP A 2 -21.71 -1.64 -0.01
CA TRP A 2 -22.01 -0.97 -1.28
C TRP A 2 -21.61 -1.82 -2.48
N ARG A 3 -20.67 -2.73 -2.28
CA ARG A 3 -20.16 -3.62 -3.33
C ARG A 3 -21.20 -4.68 -3.74
N TYR A 4 -22.03 -5.12 -2.79
CA TYR A 4 -23.04 -6.15 -3.00
C TYR A 4 -24.44 -5.64 -2.66
N ARG A 5 -25.44 -6.14 -3.36
CA ARG A 5 -26.86 -5.95 -3.04
C ARG A 5 -27.26 -6.84 -1.86
N ALA A 6 -28.46 -6.61 -1.32
CA ALA A 6 -28.99 -7.39 -0.20
C ALA A 6 -29.14 -8.91 -0.50
N ASP A 7 -29.26 -9.28 -1.76
CA ASP A 7 -29.32 -10.66 -2.25
C ASP A 7 -27.93 -11.30 -2.49
N GLY A 8 -26.85 -10.57 -2.19
CA GLY A 8 -25.48 -11.01 -2.39
C GLY A 8 -24.93 -10.84 -3.81
N SER A 9 -25.75 -10.37 -4.75
CA SER A 9 -25.28 -10.08 -6.11
C SER A 9 -24.38 -8.82 -6.16
N PRO A 10 -23.41 -8.76 -7.08
CA PRO A 10 -22.60 -7.55 -7.28
C PRO A 10 -23.48 -6.34 -7.61
N ASN A 11 -23.23 -5.21 -6.93
CA ASN A 11 -23.90 -3.95 -7.23
C ASN A 11 -23.27 -3.31 -8.49
N PRO A 12 -23.99 -3.18 -9.61
CA PRO A 12 -23.42 -2.62 -10.83
C PRO A 12 -23.16 -1.10 -10.76
N GLU A 13 -23.69 -0.40 -9.76
CA GLU A 13 -23.44 1.03 -9.55
C GLU A 13 -22.14 1.29 -8.76
N PHE A 14 -21.57 0.24 -8.18
CA PHE A 14 -20.31 0.36 -7.46
C PHE A 14 -19.12 0.37 -8.44
N GLU A 15 -18.28 1.39 -8.39
CA GLU A 15 -17.22 1.65 -9.38
C GLU A 15 -16.29 0.46 -9.58
N LEU A 16 -15.93 -0.24 -8.51
CA LEU A 16 -15.02 -1.38 -8.59
C LEU A 16 -15.69 -2.66 -9.15
N ASN A 17 -17.01 -2.67 -9.32
CA ASN A 17 -17.73 -3.74 -10.01
C ASN A 17 -17.89 -3.46 -11.51
N GLN A 18 -17.50 -2.30 -11.99
CA GLN A 18 -17.55 -1.95 -13.40
C GLN A 18 -16.51 -2.77 -14.21
N PRO A 19 -16.83 -3.18 -15.45
CA PRO A 19 -15.91 -3.93 -16.30
C PRO A 19 -14.54 -3.24 -16.47
N LYS A 20 -14.50 -1.91 -16.47
CA LYS A 20 -13.28 -1.11 -16.59
C LYS A 20 -12.35 -1.27 -15.40
N ALA A 21 -12.87 -1.60 -14.21
CA ALA A 21 -12.11 -1.82 -12.99
C ALA A 21 -11.73 -3.30 -12.77
N ALA A 22 -12.21 -4.20 -13.63
CA ALA A 22 -11.95 -5.63 -13.48
C ALA A 22 -10.44 -5.92 -13.55
N GLY A 23 -9.90 -6.61 -12.50
CA GLY A 23 -8.49 -6.95 -12.41
C GLY A 23 -7.57 -5.76 -12.10
N ALA A 24 -8.12 -4.61 -11.71
CA ALA A 24 -7.31 -3.44 -11.33
C ALA A 24 -6.44 -3.75 -10.11
N SER A 25 -5.15 -3.44 -10.21
CA SER A 25 -4.17 -3.56 -9.13
C SER A 25 -3.69 -2.22 -8.58
N ILE A 26 -4.11 -1.12 -9.22
CA ILE A 26 -3.80 0.25 -8.80
C ILE A 26 -5.11 0.99 -8.59
N LEU A 27 -5.26 1.62 -7.41
CA LEU A 27 -6.43 2.42 -7.06
C LEU A 27 -6.07 3.91 -7.10
N LEU A 28 -6.86 4.69 -7.84
CA LEU A 28 -6.83 6.16 -7.75
C LEU A 28 -7.86 6.60 -6.70
N ALA A 29 -7.46 7.43 -5.76
CA ALA A 29 -8.30 7.85 -4.65
C ALA A 29 -8.21 9.37 -4.41
N GLY A 30 -9.24 9.92 -3.77
CA GLY A 30 -9.29 11.33 -3.38
C GLY A 30 -8.36 11.64 -2.20
N PRO A 31 -8.29 12.92 -1.79
CA PRO A 31 -7.46 13.35 -0.67
C PRO A 31 -7.92 12.73 0.65
N ASN A 32 -7.00 12.65 1.63
CA ASN A 32 -7.23 12.08 2.95
C ASN A 32 -7.81 10.65 2.91
N PHE A 33 -7.32 9.84 1.96
CA PHE A 33 -7.82 8.48 1.78
C PHE A 33 -7.53 7.61 3.00
N GLY A 34 -8.50 6.77 3.36
CA GLY A 34 -8.41 5.90 4.54
C GLY A 34 -8.81 6.57 5.87
N CYS A 35 -9.35 7.81 5.86
CA CYS A 35 -9.74 8.53 7.07
C CYS A 35 -10.93 7.92 7.84
N GLY A 36 -11.69 7.03 7.21
CA GLY A 36 -12.87 6.40 7.81
C GLY A 36 -12.56 5.27 8.80
N SER A 37 -11.33 4.77 8.84
CA SER A 37 -10.98 3.63 9.69
C SER A 37 -9.51 3.61 10.07
N SER A 38 -9.25 3.50 11.37
CA SER A 38 -7.92 3.21 11.92
C SER A 38 -7.63 1.72 12.08
N ARG A 39 -8.47 0.85 11.52
CA ARG A 39 -8.32 -0.60 11.61
C ARG A 39 -7.53 -1.15 10.43
N GLU A 40 -6.72 -2.14 10.69
CA GLU A 40 -5.93 -2.87 9.68
C GLU A 40 -6.79 -3.59 8.63
N HIS A 41 -8.04 -3.88 8.96
CA HIS A 41 -9.01 -4.46 8.01
C HIS A 41 -9.26 -3.61 6.76
N ALA A 42 -9.02 -2.28 6.83
CA ALA A 42 -9.22 -1.42 5.66
C ALA A 42 -8.22 -1.74 4.53
N PRO A 43 -6.89 -1.78 4.75
CA PRO A 43 -5.96 -2.24 3.72
C PRO A 43 -6.12 -3.73 3.37
N TRP A 44 -6.53 -4.60 4.32
CA TRP A 44 -6.82 -6.00 3.99
C TRP A 44 -7.91 -6.12 2.91
N ALA A 45 -9.02 -5.41 3.08
CA ALA A 45 -10.11 -5.43 2.11
C ALA A 45 -9.66 -4.98 0.70
N LEU A 46 -8.75 -3.99 0.62
CA LEU A 46 -8.18 -3.53 -0.64
C LEU A 46 -7.18 -4.55 -1.22
N GLY A 47 -6.33 -5.13 -0.38
CA GLY A 47 -5.40 -6.16 -0.77
C GLY A 47 -6.07 -7.44 -1.27
N GLU A 48 -7.16 -7.85 -0.62
CA GLU A 48 -7.99 -9.00 -1.05
C GLU A 48 -8.75 -8.73 -2.35
N TYR A 49 -9.15 -7.48 -2.60
CA TYR A 49 -9.71 -7.10 -3.90
C TYR A 49 -8.68 -7.28 -5.02
N GLY A 50 -7.39 -7.08 -4.73
CA GLY A 50 -6.27 -7.21 -5.68
C GLY A 50 -5.38 -5.97 -5.78
N PHE A 51 -5.69 -4.90 -5.04
CA PHE A 51 -4.87 -3.69 -5.08
C PHE A 51 -3.49 -3.91 -4.48
N ARG A 52 -2.47 -3.37 -5.16
CA ARG A 52 -1.05 -3.39 -4.75
C ARG A 52 -0.48 -2.00 -4.58
N ALA A 53 -1.10 -1.00 -5.19
CA ALA A 53 -0.74 0.40 -5.01
C ALA A 53 -2.01 1.26 -4.93
N ILE A 54 -1.95 2.32 -4.14
CA ILE A 54 -3.01 3.31 -4.01
C ILE A 54 -2.37 4.68 -4.24
N LEU A 55 -2.90 5.43 -5.21
CA LEU A 55 -2.44 6.77 -5.53
C LEU A 55 -3.46 7.77 -5.00
N ALA A 56 -3.00 8.72 -4.18
CA ALA A 56 -3.84 9.77 -3.61
C ALA A 56 -3.02 11.04 -3.35
N GLU A 57 -3.70 12.16 -3.18
CA GLU A 57 -3.06 13.40 -2.76
C GLU A 57 -2.53 13.30 -1.32
N SER A 58 -3.30 12.64 -0.43
CA SER A 58 -2.94 12.39 0.95
C SER A 58 -3.65 11.18 1.52
N PHE A 59 -3.11 10.65 2.61
CA PHE A 59 -3.66 9.50 3.34
C PHE A 59 -3.81 9.85 4.81
N ALA A 60 -4.76 9.21 5.48
CA ALA A 60 -4.79 9.16 6.94
C ALA A 60 -3.58 8.36 7.45
N ASP A 61 -2.91 8.86 8.51
CA ASP A 61 -1.61 8.36 8.96
C ASP A 61 -1.62 6.87 9.32
N ILE A 62 -2.63 6.42 10.07
CA ILE A 62 -2.76 5.01 10.47
C ILE A 62 -2.99 4.12 9.25
N PHE A 63 -3.83 4.55 8.31
CA PHE A 63 -4.10 3.81 7.09
C PHE A 63 -2.84 3.67 6.22
N ASP A 64 -2.08 4.75 6.06
CA ASP A 64 -0.81 4.78 5.33
C ASP A 64 0.22 3.79 5.90
N ALA A 65 0.36 3.78 7.23
CA ALA A 65 1.24 2.83 7.92
C ALA A 65 0.78 1.37 7.69
N ASN A 66 -0.52 1.11 7.89
CA ASN A 66 -1.10 -0.22 7.70
C ASN A 66 -1.00 -0.71 6.25
N CYS A 67 -1.12 0.18 5.24
CA CYS A 67 -0.91 -0.20 3.84
C CYS A 67 0.49 -0.79 3.63
N THR A 68 1.52 -0.10 4.11
CA THR A 68 2.91 -0.55 3.96
C THR A 68 3.16 -1.90 4.64
N GLN A 69 2.61 -2.10 5.85
CA GLN A 69 2.72 -3.36 6.58
C GLN A 69 2.05 -4.53 5.85
N ASN A 70 1.01 -4.24 5.07
CA ASN A 70 0.25 -5.24 4.30
C ASN A 70 0.67 -5.33 2.83
N GLY A 71 1.84 -4.80 2.47
CA GLY A 71 2.39 -4.92 1.12
C GLY A 71 1.68 -4.09 0.06
N ILE A 72 0.90 -3.07 0.47
CA ILE A 72 0.27 -2.09 -0.43
C ILE A 72 1.12 -0.83 -0.44
N VAL A 73 1.43 -0.32 -1.63
CA VAL A 73 2.24 0.90 -1.81
C VAL A 73 1.35 2.14 -1.76
N PRO A 74 1.41 2.98 -0.71
CA PRO A 74 0.73 4.27 -0.69
C PRO A 74 1.58 5.30 -1.44
N VAL A 75 1.09 5.81 -2.55
CA VAL A 75 1.77 6.79 -3.41
C VAL A 75 1.11 8.15 -3.25
N ARG A 76 1.85 9.12 -2.69
CA ARG A 76 1.39 10.51 -2.60
C ARG A 76 1.81 11.29 -3.83
N LEU A 77 0.84 11.87 -4.52
CA LEU A 77 1.07 12.74 -5.67
C LEU A 77 0.35 14.08 -5.46
N PRO A 78 0.93 15.20 -5.89
CA PRO A 78 0.27 16.50 -5.86
C PRO A 78 -1.10 16.50 -6.57
N ALA A 79 -2.03 17.35 -6.09
CA ALA A 79 -3.39 17.45 -6.61
C ALA A 79 -3.46 17.59 -8.15
N VAL A 80 -2.55 18.38 -8.75
CA VAL A 80 -2.48 18.57 -10.21
C VAL A 80 -2.22 17.25 -10.92
N GLN A 81 -1.30 16.41 -10.40
CA GLN A 81 -0.99 15.11 -10.98
C GLN A 81 -2.12 14.11 -10.80
N MET A 82 -2.78 14.12 -9.62
CA MET A 82 -3.95 13.28 -9.38
C MET A 82 -5.11 13.66 -10.31
N THR A 83 -5.39 14.95 -10.50
CA THR A 83 -6.40 15.42 -11.44
C THR A 83 -6.12 14.94 -12.86
N GLU A 84 -4.85 15.02 -13.30
CA GLU A 84 -4.45 14.53 -14.62
C GLU A 84 -4.62 13.01 -14.76
N LEU A 85 -4.31 12.24 -13.72
CA LEU A 85 -4.52 10.79 -13.72
C LEU A 85 -6.01 10.43 -13.82
N PHE A 86 -6.88 11.09 -13.05
CA PHE A 86 -8.32 10.89 -13.14
C PHE A 86 -8.83 11.23 -14.54
N ARG A 87 -8.43 12.37 -15.12
CA ARG A 87 -8.78 12.76 -16.48
C ARG A 87 -8.36 11.70 -17.51
N ARG A 88 -7.13 11.17 -17.41
CA ARG A 88 -6.64 10.11 -18.30
C ARG A 88 -7.42 8.83 -18.15
N TYR A 89 -7.72 8.43 -16.91
CA TYR A 89 -8.56 7.27 -16.63
C TYR A 89 -9.96 7.41 -17.24
N GLU A 90 -10.60 8.57 -17.11
CA GLU A 90 -11.93 8.84 -17.69
C GLU A 90 -11.92 8.75 -19.22
N LEU A 91 -10.92 9.34 -19.85
CA LEU A 91 -10.78 9.37 -21.31
C LEU A 91 -10.31 8.05 -21.92
N ALA A 92 -9.74 7.16 -21.14
CA ALA A 92 -9.26 5.88 -21.65
C ALA A 92 -10.43 5.03 -22.20
N PRO A 93 -10.33 4.49 -23.40
CA PRO A 93 -11.40 3.70 -24.03
C PRO A 93 -11.58 2.30 -23.39
N GLY A 94 -10.65 1.90 -22.54
CA GLY A 94 -10.60 0.62 -21.84
C GLY A 94 -9.84 0.73 -20.52
N PRO A 95 -9.31 -0.38 -19.98
CA PRO A 95 -8.47 -0.35 -18.80
C PRO A 95 -7.30 0.63 -18.98
N TYR A 96 -7.10 1.52 -18.00
CA TYR A 96 -5.98 2.46 -18.00
C TYR A 96 -4.78 1.84 -17.29
N GLU A 97 -3.66 1.73 -17.99
CA GLU A 97 -2.47 1.07 -17.48
C GLU A 97 -1.46 2.06 -16.90
N LEU A 98 -1.06 1.83 -15.66
CA LEU A 98 -0.02 2.57 -14.96
C LEU A 98 1.09 1.62 -14.50
N THR A 99 2.31 2.11 -14.48
CA THR A 99 3.46 1.47 -13.84
C THR A 99 3.88 2.26 -12.61
N VAL A 100 3.89 1.62 -11.44
CA VAL A 100 4.45 2.16 -10.20
C VAL A 100 5.78 1.46 -9.93
N SER A 101 6.90 2.20 -9.97
CA SER A 101 8.23 1.68 -9.66
C SER A 101 8.68 2.14 -8.28
N LEU A 102 8.83 1.20 -7.34
CA LEU A 102 9.40 1.47 -6.00
C LEU A 102 10.88 1.83 -6.07
N GLU A 103 11.63 1.21 -6.96
CA GLU A 103 13.08 1.45 -7.12
C GLU A 103 13.34 2.88 -7.60
N ARG A 104 12.61 3.32 -8.65
CA ARG A 104 12.73 4.66 -9.23
C ARG A 104 11.89 5.69 -8.50
N GLN A 105 10.94 5.25 -7.67
CA GLN A 105 9.92 6.08 -7.03
C GLN A 105 9.18 6.93 -8.07
N THR A 106 8.68 6.29 -9.11
CA THR A 106 7.96 6.93 -10.21
C THR A 106 6.66 6.22 -10.55
N VAL A 107 5.69 7.00 -11.00
CA VAL A 107 4.46 6.54 -11.65
C VAL A 107 4.51 6.98 -13.10
N THR A 108 4.31 6.06 -14.02
CA THR A 108 4.35 6.33 -15.46
C THR A 108 3.21 5.63 -16.19
N ASP A 109 2.78 6.18 -17.33
CA ASP A 109 1.93 5.50 -18.30
C ASP A 109 2.63 5.38 -19.66
N ARG A 110 1.93 4.81 -20.64
CA ARG A 110 2.42 4.68 -22.02
C ARG A 110 2.31 5.98 -22.83
N ASP A 111 1.47 6.91 -22.38
CA ASP A 111 1.11 8.14 -23.09
C ASP A 111 1.86 9.38 -22.58
N GLY A 112 3.02 9.14 -21.94
CA GLY A 112 3.95 10.18 -21.52
C GLY A 112 3.67 10.82 -20.16
N PHE A 113 2.75 10.28 -19.36
CA PHE A 113 2.64 10.69 -17.97
C PHE A 113 3.85 10.16 -17.18
N SER A 114 4.46 11.03 -16.40
CA SER A 114 5.54 10.67 -15.47
C SER A 114 5.49 11.56 -14.24
N ALA A 115 5.42 10.95 -13.07
CA ALA A 115 5.40 11.64 -11.79
C ALA A 115 6.32 10.93 -10.79
N GLY A 116 7.16 11.70 -10.10
CA GLY A 116 7.96 11.20 -8.98
C GLY A 116 7.15 11.21 -7.68
N PHE A 117 7.41 10.25 -6.81
CA PHE A 117 6.91 10.24 -5.44
C PHE A 117 8.05 9.94 -4.47
N THR A 118 7.84 10.20 -3.18
CA THR A 118 8.80 9.88 -2.14
C THR A 118 8.20 8.89 -1.17
N LEU A 119 8.93 7.83 -0.90
CA LEU A 119 8.62 6.87 0.15
C LEU A 119 9.85 6.76 1.06
N ASP A 120 9.62 6.71 2.36
CA ASP A 120 10.68 6.49 3.34
C ASP A 120 11.52 5.25 3.00
N ALA A 121 12.85 5.35 3.14
CA ALA A 121 13.77 4.29 2.72
C ALA A 121 13.49 2.95 3.43
N TYR A 122 13.15 2.98 4.73
CA TYR A 122 12.83 1.77 5.48
C TYR A 122 11.58 1.09 4.94
N ARG A 123 10.51 1.85 4.66
CA ARG A 123 9.26 1.35 4.08
C ARG A 123 9.48 0.81 2.66
N ARG A 124 10.22 1.54 1.83
CA ARG A 124 10.56 1.11 0.46
C ARG A 124 11.29 -0.22 0.46
N ASP A 125 12.33 -0.34 1.30
CA ASP A 125 13.17 -1.54 1.35
C ASP A 125 12.38 -2.74 1.92
N SER A 126 11.44 -2.51 2.85
CA SER A 126 10.51 -3.54 3.34
C SER A 126 9.59 -4.05 2.23
N LEU A 127 8.98 -3.14 1.47
CA LEU A 127 8.10 -3.50 0.35
C LEU A 127 8.85 -4.23 -0.77
N LEU A 128 10.07 -3.79 -1.11
CA LEU A 128 10.90 -4.46 -2.12
C LEU A 128 11.33 -5.86 -1.68
N ALA A 129 11.60 -6.04 -0.39
CA ALA A 129 11.96 -7.34 0.18
C ALA A 129 10.76 -8.27 0.43
N GLY A 130 9.53 -7.74 0.33
CA GLY A 130 8.31 -8.49 0.69
C GLY A 130 8.26 -8.88 2.16
N LEU A 131 8.85 -8.07 3.04
CA LEU A 131 8.99 -8.36 4.47
C LEU A 131 8.05 -7.46 5.29
N ASP A 132 7.28 -8.08 6.17
CA ASP A 132 6.63 -7.41 7.28
C ASP A 132 7.64 -7.16 8.45
N GLU A 133 7.20 -6.53 9.51
CA GLU A 133 8.03 -6.23 10.69
C GLU A 133 8.57 -7.50 11.37
N ILE A 134 7.77 -8.57 11.38
CA ILE A 134 8.16 -9.87 11.95
C ILE A 134 9.25 -10.51 11.09
N GLY A 135 9.05 -10.57 9.78
CA GLY A 135 10.03 -11.10 8.82
C GLY A 135 11.38 -10.38 8.90
N ARG A 136 11.37 -9.05 9.08
CA ARG A 136 12.60 -8.27 9.30
C ARG A 136 13.27 -8.60 10.63
N THR A 137 12.51 -8.77 11.70
CA THR A 137 13.04 -9.14 13.02
C THR A 137 13.65 -10.53 12.97
N LEU A 138 13.04 -11.49 12.29
CA LEU A 138 13.56 -12.84 12.11
C LEU A 138 14.91 -12.86 11.37
N GLN A 139 15.20 -11.91 10.48
CA GLN A 139 16.53 -11.78 9.88
C GLN A 139 17.63 -11.45 10.91
N LEU A 140 17.26 -10.92 12.07
CA LEU A 140 18.17 -10.59 13.17
C LEU A 140 18.25 -11.66 14.25
N ASP A 141 17.56 -12.81 14.08
CA ASP A 141 17.46 -13.88 15.09
C ASP A 141 18.81 -14.28 15.69
N GLY A 142 19.83 -14.48 14.86
CA GLY A 142 21.19 -14.79 15.33
C GLY A 142 21.81 -13.70 16.21
N LYS A 143 21.54 -12.42 15.93
CA LYS A 143 22.01 -11.28 16.75
C LYS A 143 21.23 -11.19 18.05
N ILE A 144 19.94 -11.44 18.01
CA ILE A 144 19.06 -11.46 19.18
C ILE A 144 19.50 -12.57 20.12
N ALA A 145 19.64 -13.79 19.63
CA ALA A 145 20.11 -14.94 20.41
C ALA A 145 21.51 -14.72 21.02
N ALA A 146 22.42 -14.08 20.29
CA ALA A 146 23.74 -13.72 20.81
C ALA A 146 23.66 -12.69 21.95
N TYR A 147 22.78 -11.70 21.82
CA TYR A 147 22.53 -10.71 22.87
C TYR A 147 21.93 -11.35 24.11
N GLU A 148 20.93 -12.20 23.99
CA GLU A 148 20.27 -12.90 25.08
C GLU A 148 21.25 -13.78 25.87
N ARG A 149 22.09 -14.56 25.22
CA ARG A 149 23.15 -15.36 25.86
C ARG A 149 24.10 -14.49 26.66
N ARG A 150 24.57 -13.36 26.09
CA ARG A 150 25.46 -12.42 26.77
C ARG A 150 24.81 -11.80 28.01
N ARG A 151 23.51 -11.40 27.87
CA ARG A 151 22.73 -10.82 28.96
C ARG A 151 22.54 -11.82 30.13
N ALA A 152 22.19 -13.06 29.82
CA ALA A 152 22.04 -14.11 30.83
C ALA A 152 23.33 -14.32 31.62
N THR A 153 24.50 -14.33 30.97
CA THR A 153 25.81 -14.44 31.63
C THR A 153 26.11 -13.25 32.55
N LEU A 154 25.76 -12.02 32.11
CA LEU A 154 25.96 -10.83 32.95
C LEU A 154 25.06 -10.82 34.19
N LEU A 155 23.78 -11.24 34.04
CA LEU A 155 22.85 -11.32 35.18
C LEU A 155 23.27 -12.39 36.19
N ALA A 156 23.77 -13.54 35.72
CA ALA A 156 24.28 -14.58 36.61
C ALA A 156 25.48 -14.09 37.46
N ARG A 157 26.40 -13.30 36.87
CA ARG A 157 27.54 -12.70 37.58
C ARG A 157 27.19 -11.63 38.62
N GLN A 158 26.00 -10.99 38.48
CA GLN A 158 25.52 -9.99 39.43
C GLN A 158 24.76 -10.60 40.61
N ALA A 159 24.42 -11.89 40.56
CA ALA A 159 23.71 -12.61 41.57
C ALA A 159 24.65 -13.39 42.53
N GLU A 160 25.96 -13.42 42.23
CA GLU A 160 27.04 -13.93 43.08
C GLU A 160 27.67 -12.81 43.92
#